data_94e22f307fa366440cb3d7315e68e817
#
_entry.id   94e22f307fa366440cb3d7315e68e817
#
_cell.length_a   1.000
_cell.length_b   1.000
_cell.length_c   1.000
_cell.angle_alpha   90.00
_cell.angle_beta   90.00
_cell.angle_gamma   90.00
#
_symmetry.space_group_name_H-M   'P 1'
#
loop_
_entity.id
_entity.type
_entity.pdbx_description
1 polymer ?
#
loop_
_entity_poly.entity_id
_entity_poly.type
_entity_poly.pdbx_seq_one_letter_code
_entity_poly.pdbx_strand_id
1 'polypeptide(L)'
;MIYDTFFADAIDALRKERRYRTFAEIERDASHFPRAVWHSPGGPRDIVVWCSNDYLGMGSHPDVVAAMCDAAKARGAGAGGTRNISGNSHEIVMLERELADLHGKESGLVFTSGYISNATGISTIVKLIPDCVVISDELNHNSMIEGVRHGGRQKAIFRHNDLDHLEELLKAAGDRPKLVVFESVYSMDGDIAPIGAICDLAERYGAMTYLDEVHAVGMYGERGGGVAERDGVMHRVDVIEGTLGKAFGVVGGYITGKRLVIDAVRSYAPGFIFTTALPPAIAAAATASVRHLKNSQAERTGQRTQVAKVKAALAAAGLPQMETPTHIVPVMVGDAKACKMASDLLLAEYGIYIQPINYPTVPRGAERLRITPTPFHDDALIAHLATALSDVWERLELPYADRVAQHTASRSTAAGPAPIPLPVAGG
;
A
#
# COMPACT_ATOMS: atom_id res chain seq x y z
N MET A 1 -2.52 -23.50 -31.49
CA MET A 1 -1.32 -24.25 -30.98
C MET A 1 -1.64 -24.79 -29.59
N ILE A 2 -0.97 -25.84 -29.13
CA ILE A 2 -1.26 -26.45 -27.81
C ILE A 2 -1.13 -25.45 -26.65
N TYR A 3 -0.24 -24.47 -26.80
CA TYR A 3 -0.04 -23.42 -25.77
C TYR A 3 -1.23 -22.46 -25.64
N ASP A 4 -1.95 -22.19 -26.73
CA ASP A 4 -3.13 -21.31 -26.71
C ASP A 4 -4.23 -21.88 -25.80
N THR A 5 -4.37 -23.22 -25.78
CA THR A 5 -5.33 -23.92 -24.92
C THR A 5 -5.00 -23.71 -23.44
N PHE A 6 -3.72 -23.85 -23.04
CA PHE A 6 -3.34 -23.64 -21.64
C PHE A 6 -3.63 -22.21 -21.16
N PHE A 7 -3.36 -21.20 -21.99
CA PHE A 7 -3.65 -19.80 -21.63
C PHE A 7 -5.15 -19.50 -21.64
N ALA A 8 -5.90 -20.05 -22.61
CA ALA A 8 -7.36 -19.90 -22.64
C ALA A 8 -8.01 -20.52 -21.41
N ASP A 9 -7.63 -21.74 -21.04
CA ASP A 9 -8.15 -22.44 -19.87
C ASP A 9 -7.85 -21.66 -18.56
N ALA A 10 -6.64 -21.11 -18.43
CA ALA A 10 -6.27 -20.31 -17.29
C ALA A 10 -7.10 -19.01 -17.19
N ILE A 11 -7.33 -18.32 -18.31
CA ILE A 11 -8.17 -17.11 -18.37
C ILE A 11 -9.63 -17.46 -18.06
N ASP A 12 -10.14 -18.55 -18.61
CA ASP A 12 -11.52 -18.98 -18.38
C ASP A 12 -11.74 -19.43 -16.93
N ALA A 13 -10.75 -20.04 -16.27
CA ALA A 13 -10.79 -20.29 -14.84
C ALA A 13 -10.95 -18.98 -14.05
N LEU A 14 -10.18 -17.94 -14.36
CA LEU A 14 -10.31 -16.61 -13.72
C LEU A 14 -11.69 -15.98 -13.96
N ARG A 15 -12.26 -16.13 -15.16
CA ARG A 15 -13.62 -15.66 -15.49
C ARG A 15 -14.69 -16.43 -14.71
N LYS A 16 -14.58 -17.73 -14.63
CA LYS A 16 -15.49 -18.59 -13.83
C LYS A 16 -15.44 -18.23 -12.35
N GLU A 17 -14.26 -17.96 -11.82
CA GLU A 17 -14.06 -17.56 -10.43
C GLU A 17 -14.35 -16.06 -10.19
N ARG A 18 -14.75 -15.29 -11.19
CA ARG A 18 -14.98 -13.83 -11.10
C ARG A 18 -13.74 -13.03 -10.67
N ARG A 19 -12.56 -13.53 -10.95
CA ARG A 19 -11.25 -12.93 -10.67
C ARG A 19 -10.62 -12.24 -11.87
N TYR A 20 -11.24 -12.38 -13.04
CA TYR A 20 -10.74 -11.71 -14.25
C TYR A 20 -10.85 -10.20 -14.09
N ARG A 21 -9.71 -9.52 -14.22
CA ARG A 21 -9.61 -8.07 -14.06
C ARG A 21 -9.78 -7.37 -15.39
N THR A 22 -10.68 -6.39 -15.41
CA THR A 22 -10.80 -5.43 -16.51
C THR A 22 -10.17 -4.12 -16.09
N PHE A 23 -9.41 -3.51 -17.00
CA PHE A 23 -8.73 -2.24 -16.75
C PHE A 23 -9.49 -1.12 -17.45
N ALA A 24 -9.94 -0.10 -16.73
CA ALA A 24 -10.51 1.09 -17.30
C ALA A 24 -9.38 1.94 -17.90
N GLU A 25 -9.56 2.40 -19.13
CA GLU A 25 -8.65 3.36 -19.75
C GLU A 25 -9.04 4.77 -19.28
N ILE A 26 -8.15 5.37 -18.46
CA ILE A 26 -8.43 6.63 -17.77
C ILE A 26 -7.43 7.69 -18.20
N GLU A 27 -7.93 8.81 -18.70
CA GLU A 27 -7.18 10.03 -18.96
C GLU A 27 -7.40 11.00 -17.79
N ARG A 28 -6.31 11.24 -17.03
CA ARG A 28 -6.35 12.16 -15.88
C ARG A 28 -6.19 13.59 -16.32
N ASP A 29 -6.96 14.48 -15.71
CA ASP A 29 -6.82 15.92 -15.85
C ASP A 29 -6.18 16.48 -14.56
N ALA A 30 -4.91 16.94 -14.68
CA ALA A 30 -4.17 17.47 -13.54
C ALA A 30 -4.80 18.75 -12.97
N SER A 31 -5.53 19.54 -13.80
CA SER A 31 -6.19 20.76 -13.37
C SER A 31 -7.52 20.54 -12.66
N HIS A 32 -8.12 19.35 -12.80
CA HIS A 32 -9.43 19.01 -12.25
C HIS A 32 -9.44 17.74 -11.40
N PHE A 33 -8.27 17.32 -10.88
CA PHE A 33 -8.20 16.16 -9.97
C PHE A 33 -9.20 16.31 -8.81
N PRO A 34 -10.01 15.26 -8.46
CA PRO A 34 -9.93 13.85 -8.85
C PRO A 34 -10.79 13.46 -10.06
N ARG A 35 -11.20 14.42 -10.89
CA ARG A 35 -11.95 14.15 -12.12
C ARG A 35 -11.01 13.59 -13.19
N ALA A 36 -11.58 12.77 -14.08
CA ALA A 36 -10.87 12.13 -15.17
C ALA A 36 -11.86 11.80 -16.31
N VAL A 37 -11.34 11.43 -17.47
CA VAL A 37 -12.13 10.89 -18.57
C VAL A 37 -11.91 9.38 -18.67
N TRP A 38 -12.97 8.62 -18.65
CA TRP A 38 -12.95 7.20 -18.94
C TRP A 38 -13.22 6.97 -20.44
N HIS A 39 -12.25 6.41 -21.16
CA HIS A 39 -12.41 5.96 -22.53
C HIS A 39 -13.19 4.64 -22.56
N SER A 40 -14.50 4.74 -22.45
CA SER A 40 -15.40 3.59 -22.44
C SER A 40 -15.59 3.01 -23.84
N PRO A 41 -16.03 1.74 -23.98
CA PRO A 41 -16.41 1.19 -25.29
C PRO A 41 -17.49 1.98 -26.03
N GLY A 42 -18.31 2.76 -25.31
CA GLY A 42 -19.34 3.64 -25.87
C GLY A 42 -18.89 5.09 -26.11
N GLY A 43 -17.59 5.39 -25.94
CA GLY A 43 -16.99 6.72 -26.05
C GLY A 43 -16.55 7.32 -24.73
N PRO A 44 -15.86 8.48 -24.75
CA PRO A 44 -15.34 9.14 -23.56
C PRO A 44 -16.47 9.61 -22.62
N ARG A 45 -16.25 9.45 -21.30
CA ARG A 45 -17.20 9.85 -20.25
C ARG A 45 -16.45 10.44 -19.05
N ASP A 46 -16.98 11.51 -18.50
CA ASP A 46 -16.46 12.11 -17.28
C ASP A 46 -16.71 11.20 -16.08
N ILE A 47 -15.68 11.03 -15.25
CA ILE A 47 -15.73 10.25 -14.04
C ILE A 47 -15.04 10.97 -12.88
N VAL A 48 -15.32 10.51 -11.66
CA VAL A 48 -14.60 10.88 -10.43
C VAL A 48 -13.90 9.65 -9.87
N VAL A 49 -12.59 9.75 -9.63
CA VAL A 49 -11.78 8.65 -9.14
C VAL A 49 -11.74 8.63 -7.61
N TRP A 50 -12.38 7.64 -6.98
CA TRP A 50 -12.47 7.48 -5.53
C TRP A 50 -11.50 6.45 -4.94
N CYS A 51 -10.70 5.79 -5.77
CA CYS A 51 -9.76 4.74 -5.37
C CYS A 51 -8.30 5.05 -5.74
N SER A 52 -7.97 6.33 -5.95
CA SER A 52 -6.60 6.74 -6.26
C SER A 52 -5.67 6.49 -5.07
N ASN A 53 -4.44 6.06 -5.38
CA ASN A 53 -3.36 6.02 -4.39
C ASN A 53 -2.64 7.37 -4.25
N ASP A 54 -2.87 8.34 -5.13
CA ASP A 54 -2.41 9.72 -4.95
C ASP A 54 -3.27 10.44 -3.91
N TYR A 55 -3.08 10.05 -2.64
CA TYR A 55 -3.94 10.42 -1.50
C TYR A 55 -4.03 11.91 -1.25
N LEU A 56 -2.99 12.66 -1.61
CA LEU A 56 -2.87 14.09 -1.36
C LEU A 56 -2.95 14.93 -2.65
N GLY A 57 -3.00 14.29 -3.83
CA GLY A 57 -3.01 14.97 -5.13
C GLY A 57 -1.65 15.56 -5.52
N MET A 58 -0.56 15.07 -4.90
CA MET A 58 0.78 15.59 -5.18
C MET A 58 1.24 15.35 -6.60
N GLY A 59 0.69 14.34 -7.29
CA GLY A 59 0.99 14.10 -8.71
C GLY A 59 0.53 15.22 -9.64
N SER A 60 -0.39 16.08 -9.18
CA SER A 60 -0.86 17.28 -9.90
C SER A 60 -0.37 18.59 -9.27
N HIS A 61 0.44 18.53 -8.22
CA HIS A 61 0.93 19.71 -7.52
C HIS A 61 1.86 20.52 -8.44
N PRO A 62 1.66 21.87 -8.58
CA PRO A 62 2.41 22.70 -9.52
C PRO A 62 3.94 22.58 -9.35
N ASP A 63 4.45 22.61 -8.13
CA ASP A 63 5.88 22.53 -7.86
C ASP A 63 6.47 21.16 -8.22
N VAL A 64 5.70 20.08 -8.05
CA VAL A 64 6.12 18.72 -8.40
C VAL A 64 6.19 18.58 -9.92
N VAL A 65 5.17 19.08 -10.64
CA VAL A 65 5.13 19.07 -12.10
C VAL A 65 6.23 19.95 -12.68
N ALA A 66 6.43 21.15 -12.12
CA ALA A 66 7.50 22.07 -12.56
C ALA A 66 8.88 21.43 -12.39
N ALA A 67 9.19 20.85 -11.22
CA ALA A 67 10.46 20.16 -10.97
C ALA A 67 10.71 19.02 -11.95
N MET A 68 9.67 18.25 -12.30
CA MET A 68 9.74 17.20 -13.30
C MET A 68 10.09 17.76 -14.69
N CYS A 69 9.38 18.79 -15.13
CA CYS A 69 9.57 19.40 -16.44
C CYS A 69 10.97 20.03 -16.58
N ASP A 70 11.43 20.74 -15.57
CA ASP A 70 12.74 21.38 -15.58
C ASP A 70 13.88 20.35 -15.60
N ALA A 71 13.78 19.29 -14.80
CA ALA A 71 14.74 18.21 -14.84
C ALA A 71 14.72 17.45 -16.17
N ALA A 72 13.55 17.21 -16.77
CA ALA A 72 13.44 16.59 -18.09
C ALA A 72 14.11 17.43 -19.18
N LYS A 73 13.90 18.76 -19.19
CA LYS A 73 14.57 19.69 -20.13
C LYS A 73 16.07 19.68 -19.96
N ALA A 74 16.56 19.65 -18.71
CA ALA A 74 17.98 19.78 -18.41
C ALA A 74 18.77 18.46 -18.52
N ARG A 75 18.14 17.31 -18.25
CA ARG A 75 18.79 15.98 -18.13
C ARG A 75 18.30 14.95 -19.16
N GLY A 76 17.22 15.24 -19.87
CA GLY A 76 16.57 14.29 -20.79
C GLY A 76 15.56 13.38 -20.07
N ALA A 77 14.90 12.51 -20.84
CA ALA A 77 13.81 11.66 -20.37
C ALA A 77 14.26 10.35 -19.73
N GLY A 78 15.45 9.87 -20.05
CA GLY A 78 15.92 8.52 -19.69
C GLY A 78 16.81 8.49 -18.46
N ALA A 79 16.93 7.29 -17.88
CA ALA A 79 17.79 7.05 -16.71
C ALA A 79 19.28 6.83 -17.06
N GLY A 80 19.60 6.55 -18.32
CA GLY A 80 20.96 6.26 -18.77
C GLY A 80 21.45 4.84 -18.48
N GLY A 81 20.75 4.06 -17.67
CA GLY A 81 21.09 2.67 -17.34
C GLY A 81 20.79 2.28 -15.89
N THR A 82 21.42 1.20 -15.44
CA THR A 82 21.40 0.83 -14.01
C THR A 82 22.25 1.80 -13.20
N ARG A 83 22.09 1.78 -11.87
CA ARG A 83 22.87 2.65 -10.97
C ARG A 83 24.39 2.54 -11.17
N ASN A 84 24.87 1.32 -11.42
CA ASN A 84 26.31 1.04 -11.65
C ASN A 84 26.84 1.52 -13.01
N ILE A 85 25.99 1.57 -14.03
CA ILE A 85 26.47 1.86 -15.39
C ILE A 85 26.53 3.37 -15.61
N SER A 86 25.39 4.08 -15.53
CA SER A 86 25.33 5.54 -15.62
C SER A 86 24.07 6.14 -15.04
N GLY A 87 23.23 5.29 -14.39
CA GLY A 87 21.94 5.70 -13.83
C GLY A 87 22.01 6.31 -12.44
N ASN A 88 23.19 6.48 -11.83
CA ASN A 88 23.33 7.12 -10.52
C ASN A 88 23.35 8.66 -10.64
N SER A 89 22.21 9.24 -11.04
CA SER A 89 22.08 10.69 -11.23
C SER A 89 22.17 11.46 -9.92
N HIS A 90 22.53 12.75 -10.03
CA HIS A 90 22.54 13.67 -8.88
C HIS A 90 21.17 13.76 -8.21
N GLU A 91 20.09 13.78 -9.00
CA GLU A 91 18.72 13.90 -8.55
C GLU A 91 18.31 12.69 -7.68
N ILE A 92 18.75 11.47 -8.03
CA ILE A 92 18.50 10.28 -7.18
C ILE A 92 19.27 10.38 -5.86
N VAL A 93 20.54 10.81 -5.91
CA VAL A 93 21.35 10.96 -4.68
C VAL A 93 20.76 12.00 -3.74
N MET A 94 20.23 13.10 -4.29
CA MET A 94 19.53 14.10 -3.49
C MET A 94 18.23 13.56 -2.89
N LEU A 95 17.46 12.81 -3.67
CA LEU A 95 16.24 12.15 -3.18
C LEU A 95 16.54 11.17 -2.04
N GLU A 96 17.56 10.33 -2.16
CA GLU A 96 17.98 9.40 -1.10
C GLU A 96 18.35 10.12 0.20
N ARG A 97 19.00 11.29 0.11
CA ARG A 97 19.31 12.13 1.27
C ARG A 97 18.05 12.71 1.92
N GLU A 98 17.11 13.22 1.11
CA GLU A 98 15.84 13.76 1.62
C GLU A 98 14.99 12.70 2.32
N LEU A 99 14.97 11.48 1.78
CA LEU A 99 14.26 10.35 2.38
C LEU A 99 14.91 9.86 3.67
N ALA A 100 16.24 9.80 3.71
CA ALA A 100 16.98 9.50 4.93
C ALA A 100 16.71 10.54 6.03
N ASP A 101 16.72 11.83 5.67
CA ASP A 101 16.40 12.93 6.58
C ASP A 101 14.94 12.89 7.05
N LEU A 102 13.98 12.59 6.15
CA LEU A 102 12.56 12.45 6.50
C LEU A 102 12.37 11.43 7.64
N HIS A 103 13.08 10.31 7.57
CA HIS A 103 12.98 9.23 8.55
C HIS A 103 14.02 9.30 9.67
N GLY A 104 14.86 10.33 9.72
CA GLY A 104 15.93 10.45 10.71
C GLY A 104 16.92 9.28 10.68
N LYS A 105 17.17 8.71 9.48
CA LYS A 105 18.07 7.58 9.26
C LYS A 105 19.37 8.00 8.61
N GLU A 106 20.40 7.16 8.74
CA GLU A 106 21.75 7.46 8.24
C GLU A 106 21.84 7.42 6.70
N SER A 107 21.00 6.62 6.05
CA SER A 107 21.05 6.43 4.59
C SER A 107 19.70 5.98 4.04
N GLY A 108 19.47 6.29 2.75
CA GLY A 108 18.34 5.84 1.96
C GLY A 108 18.80 5.18 0.66
N LEU A 109 17.96 4.34 0.07
CA LEU A 109 18.18 3.68 -1.20
C LEU A 109 16.88 3.65 -1.99
N VAL A 110 16.89 4.20 -3.21
CA VAL A 110 15.71 4.32 -4.07
C VAL A 110 15.64 3.19 -5.09
N PHE A 111 14.44 2.65 -5.25
CA PHE A 111 14.07 1.57 -6.19
C PHE A 111 12.99 2.06 -7.17
N THR A 112 12.72 1.27 -8.20
CA THR A 112 11.73 1.60 -9.23
C THR A 112 10.29 1.57 -8.75
N SER A 113 9.99 0.85 -7.66
CA SER A 113 8.66 0.81 -7.02
C SER A 113 8.75 0.31 -5.58
N GLY A 114 7.68 0.55 -4.78
CA GLY A 114 7.53 -0.01 -3.43
C GLY A 114 7.47 -1.55 -3.44
N TYR A 115 6.96 -2.16 -4.51
CA TYR A 115 7.00 -3.61 -4.65
C TYR A 115 8.45 -4.13 -4.70
N ILE A 116 9.29 -3.48 -5.50
CA ILE A 116 10.70 -3.87 -5.69
C ILE A 116 11.52 -3.55 -4.44
N SER A 117 11.30 -2.43 -3.75
CA SER A 117 11.99 -2.11 -2.49
C SER A 117 11.73 -3.16 -1.42
N ASN A 118 10.48 -3.58 -1.21
CA ASN A 118 10.12 -4.65 -0.27
C ASN A 118 10.72 -6.01 -0.67
N ALA A 119 10.39 -6.48 -1.88
CA ALA A 119 10.82 -7.81 -2.32
C ALA A 119 12.35 -7.94 -2.33
N THR A 120 13.04 -6.90 -2.78
CA THR A 120 14.51 -6.88 -2.88
C THR A 120 15.18 -6.61 -1.54
N GLY A 121 14.69 -5.63 -0.77
CA GLY A 121 15.25 -5.26 0.54
C GLY A 121 15.16 -6.42 1.53
N ILE A 122 13.97 -6.95 1.74
CA ILE A 122 13.74 -8.07 2.68
C ILE A 122 14.57 -9.29 2.25
N SER A 123 14.46 -9.72 0.97
CA SER A 123 15.17 -10.93 0.54
C SER A 123 16.69 -10.82 0.66
N THR A 124 17.24 -9.63 0.42
CA THR A 124 18.69 -9.42 0.54
C THR A 124 19.16 -9.41 1.98
N ILE A 125 18.46 -8.69 2.87
CA ILE A 125 18.76 -8.67 4.30
C ILE A 125 18.74 -10.09 4.87
N VAL A 126 17.67 -10.84 4.58
CA VAL A 126 17.48 -12.22 5.05
C VAL A 126 18.58 -13.15 4.56
N LYS A 127 19.00 -13.03 3.29
CA LYS A 127 20.10 -13.86 2.72
C LYS A 127 21.44 -13.57 3.37
N LEU A 128 21.71 -12.32 3.70
CA LEU A 128 22.98 -11.90 4.29
C LEU A 128 23.12 -12.29 5.76
N ILE A 129 22.01 -12.50 6.47
CA ILE A 129 22.02 -12.91 7.88
C ILE A 129 22.00 -14.45 7.96
N PRO A 130 23.08 -15.10 8.43
CA PRO A 130 23.11 -16.56 8.60
C PRO A 130 22.02 -17.02 9.57
N ASP A 131 21.34 -18.11 9.27
CA ASP A 131 20.31 -18.74 10.11
C ASP A 131 19.16 -17.81 10.58
N CYS A 132 18.88 -16.78 9.82
CA CYS A 132 17.83 -15.80 10.13
C CYS A 132 16.43 -16.43 10.15
N VAL A 133 15.64 -16.14 11.19
CA VAL A 133 14.21 -16.43 11.25
C VAL A 133 13.45 -15.18 10.88
N VAL A 134 12.59 -15.24 9.85
CA VAL A 134 11.72 -14.14 9.48
C VAL A 134 10.36 -14.35 10.15
N ILE A 135 9.92 -13.37 10.94
CA ILE A 135 8.62 -13.38 11.62
C ILE A 135 7.75 -12.30 10.98
N SER A 136 6.72 -12.73 10.23
CA SER A 136 5.91 -11.89 9.36
C SER A 136 4.48 -11.81 9.84
N ASP A 137 3.89 -10.60 9.83
CA ASP A 137 2.44 -10.46 10.03
C ASP A 137 1.67 -11.18 8.90
N GLU A 138 0.54 -11.81 9.25
CA GLU A 138 -0.25 -12.60 8.30
C GLU A 138 -0.92 -11.77 7.20
N LEU A 139 -1.17 -10.47 7.42
CA LEU A 139 -1.79 -9.56 6.47
C LEU A 139 -0.80 -8.70 5.68
N ASN A 140 0.50 -8.96 5.80
CA ASN A 140 1.51 -8.24 5.05
C ASN A 140 1.26 -8.27 3.53
N HIS A 141 1.57 -7.17 2.88
CA HIS A 141 1.45 -7.01 1.44
C HIS A 141 2.25 -8.06 0.66
N ASN A 142 1.76 -8.44 -0.52
CA ASN A 142 2.39 -9.46 -1.38
C ASN A 142 3.87 -9.21 -1.66
N SER A 143 4.31 -7.96 -1.80
CA SER A 143 5.73 -7.62 -1.99
C SER A 143 6.62 -8.06 -0.83
N MET A 144 6.12 -7.95 0.42
CA MET A 144 6.83 -8.42 1.61
C MET A 144 6.84 -9.95 1.65
N ILE A 145 5.69 -10.60 1.36
CA ILE A 145 5.60 -12.06 1.26
C ILE A 145 6.60 -12.61 0.24
N GLU A 146 6.72 -11.98 -0.93
CA GLU A 146 7.70 -12.38 -1.94
C GLU A 146 9.14 -12.13 -1.48
N GLY A 147 9.39 -11.03 -0.77
CA GLY A 147 10.70 -10.77 -0.15
C GLY A 147 11.10 -11.87 0.85
N VAL A 148 10.16 -12.28 1.71
CA VAL A 148 10.36 -13.37 2.67
C VAL A 148 10.60 -14.72 1.96
N ARG A 149 9.81 -15.03 0.93
CA ARG A 149 9.97 -16.25 0.12
C ARG A 149 11.32 -16.30 -0.57
N HIS A 150 11.70 -15.22 -1.25
CA HIS A 150 12.98 -15.13 -1.96
C HIS A 150 14.19 -15.07 -1.02
N GLY A 151 13.99 -14.70 0.24
CA GLY A 151 15.01 -14.80 1.29
C GLY A 151 15.48 -16.24 1.54
N GLY A 152 14.59 -17.22 1.33
CA GLY A 152 14.93 -18.65 1.37
C GLY A 152 15.34 -19.15 2.77
N ARG A 153 14.97 -18.45 3.84
CA ARG A 153 15.23 -18.82 5.24
C ARG A 153 13.96 -19.33 5.93
N GLN A 154 14.09 -19.79 7.16
CA GLN A 154 12.95 -20.16 7.98
C GLN A 154 12.06 -18.94 8.21
N LYS A 155 10.75 -19.14 8.08
CA LYS A 155 9.74 -18.11 8.33
C LYS A 155 8.71 -18.63 9.33
N ALA A 156 8.18 -17.70 10.12
CA ALA A 156 7.02 -17.88 10.98
C ALA A 156 6.04 -16.74 10.69
N ILE A 157 4.74 -17.02 10.75
CA ILE A 157 3.68 -16.04 10.50
C ILE A 157 2.94 -15.84 11.81
N PHE A 158 2.90 -14.62 12.33
CA PHE A 158 2.08 -14.29 13.49
C PHE A 158 0.72 -13.78 13.06
N ARG A 159 -0.30 -14.04 13.91
CA ARG A 159 -1.65 -13.54 13.70
C ARG A 159 -1.64 -12.02 13.70
N HIS A 160 -2.45 -11.43 12.84
CA HIS A 160 -2.47 -10.00 12.58
C HIS A 160 -2.56 -9.17 13.87
N ASN A 161 -1.56 -8.31 14.08
CA ASN A 161 -1.43 -7.42 15.24
C ASN A 161 -1.45 -8.12 16.62
N ASP A 162 -1.29 -9.45 16.67
CA ASP A 162 -1.31 -10.26 17.89
C ASP A 162 0.10 -10.28 18.54
N LEU A 163 0.29 -9.44 19.55
CA LEU A 163 1.56 -9.30 20.25
C LEU A 163 1.94 -10.55 21.06
N ASP A 164 0.96 -11.26 21.61
CA ASP A 164 1.21 -12.48 22.39
C ASP A 164 1.74 -13.58 21.46
N HIS A 165 1.11 -13.76 20.29
CA HIS A 165 1.60 -14.72 19.29
C HIS A 165 2.96 -14.32 18.72
N LEU A 166 3.19 -13.01 18.48
CA LEU A 166 4.52 -12.52 18.08
C LEU A 166 5.57 -12.86 19.13
N GLU A 167 5.28 -12.65 20.42
CA GLU A 167 6.21 -12.98 21.52
C GLU A 167 6.47 -14.49 21.60
N GLU A 168 5.46 -15.34 21.43
CA GLU A 168 5.64 -16.81 21.37
C GLU A 168 6.63 -17.21 20.26
N LEU A 169 6.49 -16.64 19.07
CA LEU A 169 7.37 -16.94 17.93
C LEU A 169 8.79 -16.41 18.15
N LEU A 170 8.94 -15.24 18.75
CA LEU A 170 10.24 -14.67 19.12
C LEU A 170 10.96 -15.56 20.14
N LYS A 171 10.25 -16.06 21.17
CA LYS A 171 10.76 -17.04 22.14
C LYS A 171 11.18 -18.36 21.48
N ALA A 172 10.34 -18.88 20.59
CA ALA A 172 10.61 -20.13 19.88
C ALA A 172 11.83 -20.05 18.94
N ALA A 173 12.15 -18.88 18.43
CA ALA A 173 13.34 -18.64 17.61
C ALA A 173 14.66 -18.70 18.43
N GLY A 174 14.61 -18.59 19.77
CA GLY A 174 15.77 -18.66 20.65
C GLY A 174 16.79 -17.56 20.37
N ASP A 175 18.09 -17.92 20.40
CA ASP A 175 19.21 -17.00 20.18
C ASP A 175 19.52 -16.73 18.69
N ARG A 176 18.77 -17.32 17.79
CA ARG A 176 18.94 -17.13 16.34
C ARG A 176 18.69 -15.67 15.95
N PRO A 177 19.39 -15.15 14.92
CA PRO A 177 19.03 -13.87 14.34
C PRO A 177 17.57 -13.85 13.84
N LYS A 178 16.86 -12.76 14.09
CA LYS A 178 15.44 -12.61 13.79
C LYS A 178 15.18 -11.31 13.02
N LEU A 179 14.26 -11.35 12.05
CA LEU A 179 13.74 -10.19 11.37
C LEU A 179 12.21 -10.18 11.51
N VAL A 180 11.66 -9.17 12.19
CA VAL A 180 10.22 -8.94 12.26
C VAL A 180 9.82 -8.01 11.11
N VAL A 181 8.87 -8.43 10.27
CA VAL A 181 8.38 -7.66 9.12
C VAL A 181 6.88 -7.40 9.25
N PHE A 182 6.48 -6.13 9.16
CA PHE A 182 5.09 -5.71 9.35
C PHE A 182 4.81 -4.35 8.68
N GLU A 183 3.52 -4.03 8.41
CA GLU A 183 3.09 -2.74 7.89
C GLU A 183 2.65 -1.82 9.02
N SER A 184 2.73 -0.50 8.80
CA SER A 184 2.19 0.49 9.73
C SER A 184 0.68 0.69 9.56
N VAL A 185 0.24 0.85 8.30
CA VAL A 185 -1.16 0.96 7.89
C VAL A 185 -1.44 -0.15 6.88
N TYR A 186 -2.30 -1.09 7.24
CA TYR A 186 -2.65 -2.21 6.37
C TYR A 186 -3.60 -1.78 5.26
N SER A 187 -3.24 -2.13 4.03
CA SER A 187 -3.80 -1.56 2.81
C SER A 187 -5.28 -1.83 2.59
N MET A 188 -5.81 -2.96 3.10
CA MET A 188 -7.16 -3.42 2.81
C MET A 188 -8.13 -3.17 3.96
N ASP A 189 -7.65 -3.21 5.19
CA ASP A 189 -8.44 -3.06 6.40
C ASP A 189 -8.36 -1.62 6.96
N GLY A 190 -7.25 -0.93 6.71
CA GLY A 190 -7.05 0.45 7.15
C GLY A 190 -6.78 0.58 8.63
N ASP A 191 -6.40 -0.48 9.30
CA ASP A 191 -5.97 -0.50 10.69
C ASP A 191 -4.48 -0.17 10.83
N ILE A 192 -4.03 -0.01 12.06
CA ILE A 192 -2.67 0.44 12.38
C ILE A 192 -2.00 -0.55 13.30
N ALA A 193 -0.77 -0.95 12.95
CA ALA A 193 0.04 -1.81 13.80
C ALA A 193 0.47 -1.11 15.10
N PRO A 194 0.56 -1.83 16.22
CA PRO A 194 1.10 -1.33 17.48
C PRO A 194 2.64 -1.25 17.45
N ILE A 195 3.19 -0.32 16.61
CA ILE A 195 4.62 -0.25 16.27
C ILE A 195 5.50 -0.21 17.53
N GLY A 196 5.15 0.62 18.51
CA GLY A 196 5.92 0.75 19.76
C GLY A 196 6.05 -0.57 20.51
N ALA A 197 4.93 -1.31 20.66
CA ALA A 197 4.91 -2.60 21.34
C ALA A 197 5.66 -3.69 20.55
N ILE A 198 5.58 -3.67 19.22
CA ILE A 198 6.39 -4.56 18.36
C ILE A 198 7.88 -4.27 18.56
N CYS A 199 8.28 -2.98 18.62
CA CYS A 199 9.66 -2.60 18.92
C CYS A 199 10.09 -3.06 20.33
N ASP A 200 9.22 -2.97 21.35
CA ASP A 200 9.51 -3.48 22.69
C ASP A 200 9.85 -4.97 22.70
N LEU A 201 9.07 -5.76 21.96
CA LEU A 201 9.32 -7.18 21.79
C LEU A 201 10.59 -7.44 20.97
N ALA A 202 10.78 -6.74 19.86
CA ALA A 202 11.96 -6.88 19.03
C ALA A 202 13.25 -6.61 19.80
N GLU A 203 13.30 -5.52 20.56
CA GLU A 203 14.45 -5.17 21.42
C GLU A 203 14.70 -6.22 22.52
N ARG A 204 13.64 -6.68 23.20
CA ARG A 204 13.72 -7.70 24.26
C ARG A 204 14.30 -9.02 23.75
N TYR A 205 13.97 -9.43 22.54
CA TYR A 205 14.39 -10.70 21.96
C TYR A 205 15.51 -10.57 20.92
N GLY A 206 16.16 -9.40 20.81
CA GLY A 206 17.26 -9.17 19.90
C GLY A 206 16.89 -9.37 18.42
N ALA A 207 15.70 -8.94 18.02
CA ALA A 207 15.21 -9.01 16.64
C ALA A 207 15.41 -7.67 15.94
N MET A 208 15.75 -7.72 14.66
CA MET A 208 15.74 -6.58 13.75
C MET A 208 14.31 -6.32 13.27
N THR A 209 13.94 -5.05 13.01
CA THR A 209 12.63 -4.65 12.53
C THR A 209 12.68 -4.10 11.10
N TYR A 210 11.71 -4.51 10.28
CA TYR A 210 11.47 -3.97 8.95
C TYR A 210 10.00 -3.51 8.88
N LEU A 211 9.80 -2.21 8.79
CA LEU A 211 8.48 -1.56 8.77
C LEU A 211 8.17 -1.04 7.38
N ASP A 212 7.05 -1.47 6.82
CA ASP A 212 6.45 -0.89 5.61
C ASP A 212 5.51 0.26 5.98
N GLU A 213 5.89 1.49 5.60
CA GLU A 213 5.12 2.71 5.78
C GLU A 213 4.45 3.20 4.48
N VAL A 214 4.33 2.33 3.47
CA VAL A 214 3.85 2.67 2.12
C VAL A 214 2.50 3.39 2.10
N HIS A 215 1.60 3.05 3.02
CA HIS A 215 0.30 3.70 3.17
C HIS A 215 0.29 4.88 4.15
N ALA A 216 1.43 5.17 4.78
CA ALA A 216 1.51 6.15 5.85
C ALA A 216 2.49 7.30 5.57
N VAL A 217 3.55 7.09 4.79
CA VAL A 217 4.47 8.17 4.40
C VAL A 217 3.74 9.26 3.63
N GLY A 218 4.05 10.50 3.90
CA GLY A 218 3.34 11.68 3.40
C GLY A 218 2.04 11.98 4.14
N MET A 219 1.43 11.00 4.84
CA MET A 219 0.09 11.09 5.43
C MET A 219 0.10 11.35 6.93
N TYR A 220 1.02 10.76 7.66
CA TYR A 220 1.09 10.81 9.12
C TYR A 220 2.43 11.37 9.59
N GLY A 221 2.46 11.85 10.84
CA GLY A 221 3.58 12.54 11.42
C GLY A 221 3.63 14.02 11.05
N GLU A 222 4.44 14.79 11.78
CA GLU A 222 4.57 16.22 11.57
C GLU A 222 5.21 16.53 10.21
N ARG A 223 6.26 15.77 9.86
CA ARG A 223 6.98 15.91 8.60
C ARG A 223 6.49 14.97 7.49
N GLY A 224 5.52 14.10 7.80
CA GLY A 224 5.03 13.08 6.87
C GLY A 224 5.91 11.83 6.81
N GLY A 225 6.64 11.53 7.88
CA GLY A 225 7.49 10.34 7.98
C GLY A 225 6.73 9.04 8.27
N GLY A 226 5.40 9.13 8.47
CA GLY A 226 4.56 7.97 8.68
C GLY A 226 4.02 7.82 10.10
N VAL A 227 3.45 6.65 10.39
CA VAL A 227 2.89 6.34 11.71
C VAL A 227 3.98 6.25 12.77
N ALA A 228 5.14 5.71 12.44
CA ALA A 228 6.27 5.63 13.37
C ALA A 228 6.76 7.02 13.81
N GLU A 229 6.71 8.04 12.93
CA GLU A 229 6.96 9.45 13.30
C GLU A 229 5.86 9.97 14.22
N ARG A 230 4.58 9.77 13.85
CA ARG A 230 3.42 10.21 14.64
C ARG A 230 3.49 9.71 16.07
N ASP A 231 3.89 8.46 16.25
CA ASP A 231 3.92 7.78 17.55
C ASP A 231 5.27 7.97 18.30
N GLY A 232 6.22 8.72 17.68
CA GLY A 232 7.51 9.03 18.31
C GLY A 232 8.49 7.85 18.39
N VAL A 233 8.23 6.76 17.64
CA VAL A 233 9.00 5.49 17.70
C VAL A 233 9.87 5.22 16.47
N MET A 234 9.89 6.14 15.52
CA MET A 234 10.59 6.00 14.23
C MET A 234 12.09 5.69 14.39
N HIS A 235 12.73 6.23 15.44
CA HIS A 235 14.15 6.01 15.73
C HIS A 235 14.46 4.56 16.13
N ARG A 236 13.46 3.81 16.65
CA ARG A 236 13.58 2.41 17.10
C ARG A 236 13.49 1.38 15.98
N VAL A 237 12.91 1.75 14.85
CA VAL A 237 12.77 0.86 13.70
C VAL A 237 14.10 0.78 12.95
N ASP A 238 14.60 -0.42 12.62
CA ASP A 238 15.89 -0.58 11.95
C ASP A 238 15.84 -0.23 10.46
N VAL A 239 14.81 -0.69 9.74
CA VAL A 239 14.59 -0.40 8.33
C VAL A 239 13.16 0.08 8.14
N ILE A 240 13.01 1.24 7.51
CA ILE A 240 11.71 1.78 7.09
C ILE A 240 11.66 1.75 5.57
N GLU A 241 10.63 1.13 5.05
CA GLU A 241 10.30 1.14 3.63
C GLU A 241 9.16 2.12 3.36
N GLY A 242 9.17 2.75 2.19
CA GLY A 242 8.12 3.64 1.75
C GLY A 242 8.02 3.70 0.23
N THR A 243 6.96 4.34 -0.24
CA THR A 243 6.72 4.50 -1.67
C THR A 243 6.61 5.98 -2.07
N LEU A 244 7.08 6.28 -3.26
CA LEU A 244 6.86 7.57 -3.92
C LEU A 244 5.57 7.57 -4.77
N GLY A 245 4.98 6.38 -4.97
CA GLY A 245 3.83 6.17 -5.86
C GLY A 245 2.46 6.35 -5.20
N LYS A 246 2.39 6.83 -3.95
CA LYS A 246 1.12 7.08 -3.26
C LYS A 246 1.03 8.54 -2.83
N ALA A 247 1.10 8.86 -1.54
CA ALA A 247 0.92 10.23 -1.06
C ALA A 247 1.89 11.24 -1.69
N PHE A 248 3.09 10.82 -2.07
CA PHE A 248 4.03 11.67 -2.80
C PHE A 248 3.68 11.88 -4.29
N GLY A 249 2.72 11.14 -4.85
CA GLY A 249 2.12 11.38 -6.16
C GLY A 249 3.00 11.06 -7.38
N VAL A 250 4.16 10.41 -7.21
CA VAL A 250 5.11 10.15 -8.30
C VAL A 250 5.22 8.63 -8.57
N VAL A 251 6.41 8.09 -8.76
CA VAL A 251 6.69 6.67 -8.89
C VAL A 251 8.04 6.33 -8.26
N GLY A 252 8.14 5.16 -7.65
CA GLY A 252 9.34 4.66 -7.00
C GLY A 252 9.03 4.04 -5.63
N GLY A 253 10.02 3.38 -5.07
CA GLY A 253 10.03 2.91 -3.70
C GLY A 253 11.39 3.18 -3.07
N TYR A 254 11.51 3.03 -1.78
CA TYR A 254 12.77 3.25 -1.09
C TYR A 254 12.83 2.51 0.24
N ILE A 255 14.05 2.26 0.70
CA ILE A 255 14.30 1.86 2.09
C ILE A 255 15.23 2.86 2.74
N THR A 256 15.08 3.06 4.06
CA THR A 256 15.99 3.86 4.88
C THR A 256 16.40 3.08 6.12
N GLY A 257 17.60 3.34 6.63
CA GLY A 257 18.13 2.63 7.81
C GLY A 257 19.58 3.00 8.12
N LYS A 258 20.23 2.16 8.91
CA LYS A 258 21.66 2.28 9.18
C LYS A 258 22.47 2.15 7.89
N ARG A 259 23.53 2.94 7.74
CA ARG A 259 24.37 2.97 6.54
C ARG A 259 24.87 1.59 6.12
N LEU A 260 25.30 0.76 7.06
CA LEU A 260 25.80 -0.59 6.76
C LEU A 260 24.72 -1.48 6.16
N VAL A 261 23.49 -1.42 6.65
CA VAL A 261 22.36 -2.21 6.12
C VAL A 261 22.02 -1.75 4.70
N ILE A 262 21.91 -0.44 4.50
CA ILE A 262 21.59 0.13 3.19
C ILE A 262 22.69 -0.14 2.17
N ASP A 263 23.97 -0.03 2.57
CA ASP A 263 25.11 -0.32 1.70
C ASP A 263 25.21 -1.80 1.34
N ALA A 264 24.90 -2.69 2.28
CA ALA A 264 24.82 -4.12 2.02
C ALA A 264 23.70 -4.44 1.00
N VAL A 265 22.49 -3.88 1.16
CA VAL A 265 21.42 -4.06 0.17
C VAL A 265 21.84 -3.51 -1.19
N ARG A 266 22.39 -2.31 -1.24
CA ARG A 266 22.88 -1.68 -2.48
C ARG A 266 23.90 -2.56 -3.21
N SER A 267 24.74 -3.28 -2.47
CA SER A 267 25.87 -4.06 -3.01
C SER A 267 25.50 -5.49 -3.40
N TYR A 268 24.48 -6.08 -2.78
CA TYR A 268 24.12 -7.49 -2.97
C TYR A 268 22.77 -7.73 -3.63
N ALA A 269 21.90 -6.71 -3.72
CA ALA A 269 20.53 -6.89 -4.17
C ALA A 269 20.42 -6.98 -5.70
N PRO A 270 20.08 -8.13 -6.30
CA PRO A 270 19.96 -8.23 -7.77
C PRO A 270 18.88 -7.31 -8.34
N GLY A 271 17.75 -7.16 -7.65
CA GLY A 271 16.65 -6.27 -8.06
C GLY A 271 16.99 -4.77 -7.99
N PHE A 272 18.12 -4.42 -7.37
CA PHE A 272 18.68 -3.07 -7.41
C PHE A 272 19.79 -2.95 -8.46
N ILE A 273 20.73 -3.89 -8.46
CA ILE A 273 21.94 -3.83 -9.30
C ILE A 273 21.60 -3.94 -10.79
N PHE A 274 20.69 -4.86 -11.15
CA PHE A 274 20.42 -5.23 -12.55
C PHE A 274 19.16 -4.56 -13.12
N THR A 275 18.56 -3.60 -12.41
CA THR A 275 17.39 -2.85 -12.90
C THR A 275 17.79 -1.45 -13.33
N THR A 276 17.11 -0.91 -14.36
CA THR A 276 17.25 0.49 -14.76
C THR A 276 16.87 1.41 -13.61
N ALA A 277 17.65 2.47 -13.39
CA ALA A 277 17.39 3.47 -12.35
C ALA A 277 16.13 4.32 -12.67
N LEU A 278 15.64 5.07 -11.69
CA LEU A 278 14.62 6.09 -11.96
C LEU A 278 15.21 7.20 -12.85
N PRO A 279 14.45 7.73 -13.83
CA PRO A 279 14.84 8.91 -14.56
C PRO A 279 15.06 10.11 -13.64
N PRO A 280 16.03 11.00 -13.94
CA PRO A 280 16.29 12.23 -13.18
C PRO A 280 15.05 13.09 -12.97
N ALA A 281 14.18 13.20 -13.98
CA ALA A 281 12.95 13.96 -13.91
C ALA A 281 11.99 13.43 -12.82
N ILE A 282 11.88 12.12 -12.70
CA ILE A 282 11.07 11.46 -11.66
C ILE A 282 11.69 11.70 -10.27
N ALA A 283 13.00 11.57 -10.15
CA ALA A 283 13.69 11.79 -8.87
C ALA A 283 13.59 13.26 -8.41
N ALA A 284 13.65 14.22 -9.33
CA ALA A 284 13.46 15.65 -9.04
C ALA A 284 12.03 15.93 -8.57
N ALA A 285 11.01 15.40 -9.26
CA ALA A 285 9.61 15.52 -8.87
C ALA A 285 9.36 14.91 -7.47
N ALA A 286 9.89 13.71 -7.20
CA ALA A 286 9.78 13.08 -5.91
C ALA A 286 10.45 13.90 -4.80
N THR A 287 11.64 14.47 -5.06
CA THR A 287 12.33 15.35 -4.12
C THR A 287 11.49 16.60 -3.81
N ALA A 288 10.89 17.23 -4.83
CA ALA A 288 10.01 18.39 -4.63
C ALA A 288 8.81 18.04 -3.77
N SER A 289 8.14 16.89 -4.05
CA SER A 289 6.99 16.40 -3.27
C SER A 289 7.36 16.10 -1.82
N VAL A 290 8.46 15.39 -1.58
CA VAL A 290 8.93 15.09 -0.22
C VAL A 290 9.22 16.37 0.55
N ARG A 291 9.94 17.33 -0.05
CA ARG A 291 10.25 18.62 0.58
C ARG A 291 9.02 19.45 0.88
N HIS A 292 8.05 19.46 -0.04
CA HIS A 292 6.78 20.15 0.17
C HIS A 292 6.06 19.58 1.38
N LEU A 293 5.81 18.26 1.40
CA LEU A 293 5.07 17.59 2.48
C LEU A 293 5.81 17.59 3.83
N LYS A 294 7.15 17.72 3.85
CA LYS A 294 7.91 17.95 5.10
C LYS A 294 7.56 19.28 5.76
N ASN A 295 7.12 20.27 5.00
CA ASN A 295 6.88 21.64 5.45
C ASN A 295 5.40 22.06 5.41
N SER A 296 4.54 21.32 4.73
CA SER A 296 3.11 21.60 4.60
C SER A 296 2.26 20.59 5.39
N GLN A 297 1.21 21.11 6.04
CA GLN A 297 0.15 20.33 6.68
C GLN A 297 -1.19 20.50 5.95
N ALA A 298 -1.26 21.37 4.94
CA ALA A 298 -2.50 21.74 4.28
C ALA A 298 -3.17 20.54 3.62
N GLU A 299 -2.41 19.75 2.85
CA GLU A 299 -2.86 18.58 2.12
C GLU A 299 -3.37 17.49 3.08
N ARG A 300 -2.58 17.21 4.14
CA ARG A 300 -2.95 16.23 5.18
C ARG A 300 -4.20 16.66 5.95
N THR A 301 -4.32 17.94 6.27
CA THR A 301 -5.48 18.49 6.98
C THR A 301 -6.73 18.45 6.11
N GLY A 302 -6.61 18.87 4.84
CA GLY A 302 -7.68 18.77 3.87
C GLY A 302 -8.14 17.33 3.69
N GLN A 303 -7.21 16.41 3.51
CA GLN A 303 -7.52 14.98 3.33
C GLN A 303 -8.25 14.40 4.55
N ARG A 304 -7.77 14.65 5.78
CA ARG A 304 -8.44 14.18 7.02
C ARG A 304 -9.86 14.73 7.14
N THR A 305 -10.07 15.99 6.76
CA THR A 305 -11.39 16.62 6.75
C THR A 305 -12.34 15.90 5.79
N GLN A 306 -11.90 15.61 4.57
CA GLN A 306 -12.75 14.93 3.59
C GLN A 306 -13.01 13.46 3.97
N VAL A 307 -12.02 12.76 4.53
CA VAL A 307 -12.22 11.40 5.07
C VAL A 307 -13.30 11.38 6.16
N ALA A 308 -13.26 12.33 7.10
CA ALA A 308 -14.26 12.42 8.17
C ALA A 308 -15.67 12.66 7.58
N LYS A 309 -15.80 13.55 6.59
CA LYS A 309 -17.07 13.82 5.91
C LYS A 309 -17.59 12.59 5.14
N VAL A 310 -16.71 11.88 4.41
CA VAL A 310 -17.10 10.64 3.70
C VAL A 310 -17.59 9.60 4.70
N LYS A 311 -16.85 9.33 5.77
CA LYS A 311 -17.26 8.37 6.81
C LYS A 311 -18.62 8.74 7.42
N ALA A 312 -18.85 10.03 7.72
CA ALA A 312 -20.12 10.50 8.26
C ALA A 312 -21.26 10.33 7.25
N ALA A 313 -21.05 10.64 5.97
CA ALA A 313 -22.06 10.50 4.92
C ALA A 313 -22.44 9.02 4.70
N LEU A 314 -21.46 8.12 4.66
CA LEU A 314 -21.70 6.67 4.52
C LEU A 314 -22.43 6.10 5.74
N ALA A 315 -22.07 6.53 6.95
CA ALA A 315 -22.75 6.13 8.18
C ALA A 315 -24.22 6.62 8.21
N ALA A 316 -24.45 7.88 7.82
CA ALA A 316 -25.80 8.44 7.72
C ALA A 316 -26.69 7.70 6.70
N ALA A 317 -26.09 7.17 5.64
CA ALA A 317 -26.74 6.33 4.64
C ALA A 317 -26.89 4.86 5.09
N GLY A 318 -26.42 4.48 6.28
CA GLY A 318 -26.48 3.10 6.79
C GLY A 318 -25.58 2.11 6.05
N LEU A 319 -24.63 2.59 5.25
CA LEU A 319 -23.74 1.73 4.46
C LEU A 319 -22.73 1.00 5.37
N PRO A 320 -22.39 -0.26 5.08
CA PRO A 320 -21.56 -1.10 5.96
C PRO A 320 -20.07 -0.78 5.82
N GLN A 321 -19.65 0.40 6.26
CA GLN A 321 -18.24 0.75 6.33
C GLN A 321 -17.53 0.04 7.50
N MET A 322 -16.28 -0.37 7.29
CA MET A 322 -15.42 -0.80 8.39
C MET A 322 -15.00 0.41 9.23
N GLU A 323 -15.00 0.25 10.54
CA GLU A 323 -14.36 1.24 11.41
C GLU A 323 -12.84 1.19 11.23
N THR A 324 -12.27 2.30 10.81
CA THR A 324 -10.82 2.43 10.61
C THR A 324 -10.32 3.74 11.19
N PRO A 325 -9.14 3.78 11.83
CA PRO A 325 -8.54 5.03 12.30
C PRO A 325 -7.87 5.83 11.19
N THR A 326 -7.85 5.30 9.95
CA THR A 326 -7.05 5.84 8.84
C THR A 326 -7.90 6.48 7.74
N HIS A 327 -7.21 6.91 6.68
CA HIS A 327 -7.78 7.51 5.47
C HIS A 327 -8.39 6.48 4.51
N ILE A 328 -8.22 5.19 4.77
CA ILE A 328 -8.79 4.11 3.98
C ILE A 328 -10.20 3.85 4.50
N VAL A 329 -11.18 3.89 3.61
CA VAL A 329 -12.60 3.70 3.93
C VAL A 329 -13.13 2.49 3.16
N PRO A 330 -13.06 1.27 3.76
CA PRO A 330 -13.61 0.08 3.13
C PRO A 330 -15.11 0.00 3.37
N VAL A 331 -15.90 -0.25 2.29
CA VAL A 331 -17.35 -0.50 2.35
C VAL A 331 -17.59 -1.96 2.02
N MET A 332 -18.09 -2.73 2.99
CA MET A 332 -18.20 -4.18 2.90
C MET A 332 -19.31 -4.61 1.96
N VAL A 333 -19.02 -5.56 1.08
CA VAL A 333 -20.01 -6.20 0.18
C VAL A 333 -20.16 -7.68 0.48
N GLY A 334 -19.05 -8.39 0.74
CA GLY A 334 -19.05 -9.78 1.20
C GLY A 334 -19.29 -10.84 0.11
N ASP A 335 -19.41 -10.43 -1.15
CA ASP A 335 -19.54 -11.32 -2.31
C ASP A 335 -18.81 -10.75 -3.53
N ALA A 336 -17.99 -11.55 -4.19
CA ALA A 336 -17.14 -11.10 -5.29
C ALA A 336 -17.92 -10.66 -6.54
N LYS A 337 -19.05 -11.31 -6.83
CA LYS A 337 -19.91 -10.94 -7.96
C LYS A 337 -20.63 -9.64 -7.69
N ALA A 338 -21.23 -9.51 -6.51
CA ALA A 338 -21.94 -8.30 -6.10
C ALA A 338 -20.99 -7.10 -6.02
N CYS A 339 -19.77 -7.29 -5.49
CA CYS A 339 -18.74 -6.25 -5.42
C CYS A 339 -18.33 -5.74 -6.82
N LYS A 340 -18.14 -6.67 -7.78
CA LYS A 340 -17.88 -6.31 -9.17
C LYS A 340 -19.07 -5.59 -9.81
N MET A 341 -20.30 -6.08 -9.61
CA MET A 341 -21.51 -5.45 -10.13
C MET A 341 -21.72 -4.04 -9.58
N ALA A 342 -21.48 -3.85 -8.27
CA ALA A 342 -21.57 -2.53 -7.64
C ALA A 342 -20.56 -1.54 -8.26
N SER A 343 -19.31 -1.97 -8.42
CA SER A 343 -18.27 -1.16 -9.06
C SER A 343 -18.63 -0.80 -10.51
N ASP A 344 -19.16 -1.76 -11.29
CA ASP A 344 -19.54 -1.54 -12.68
C ASP A 344 -20.72 -0.56 -12.81
N LEU A 345 -21.75 -0.69 -11.96
CA LEU A 345 -22.89 0.23 -11.92
C LEU A 345 -22.46 1.65 -11.55
N LEU A 346 -21.63 1.78 -10.50
CA LEU A 346 -21.08 3.08 -10.08
C LEU A 346 -20.34 3.77 -11.23
N LEU A 347 -19.52 3.03 -11.96
CA LEU A 347 -18.78 3.58 -13.09
C LEU A 347 -19.70 3.92 -14.27
N ALA A 348 -20.59 2.99 -14.65
CA ALA A 348 -21.39 3.11 -15.86
C ALA A 348 -22.51 4.13 -15.75
N GLU A 349 -23.15 4.26 -14.59
CA GLU A 349 -24.35 5.10 -14.44
C GLU A 349 -24.09 6.40 -13.68
N TYR A 350 -23.14 6.38 -12.72
CA TYR A 350 -22.88 7.53 -11.84
C TYR A 350 -21.54 8.24 -12.14
N GLY A 351 -20.70 7.70 -13.04
CA GLY A 351 -19.38 8.23 -13.29
C GLY A 351 -18.45 8.15 -12.07
N ILE A 352 -18.67 7.19 -11.19
CA ILE A 352 -17.88 6.96 -9.97
C ILE A 352 -16.96 5.77 -10.17
N TYR A 353 -15.65 6.02 -10.15
CA TYR A 353 -14.66 4.97 -10.32
C TYR A 353 -14.10 4.48 -8.98
N ILE A 354 -14.49 3.26 -8.60
CA ILE A 354 -14.01 2.55 -7.41
C ILE A 354 -13.73 1.10 -7.82
N GLN A 355 -12.51 0.61 -7.55
CA GLN A 355 -12.17 -0.78 -7.84
C GLN A 355 -12.73 -1.74 -6.78
N PRO A 356 -13.30 -2.88 -7.20
CA PRO A 356 -13.68 -3.93 -6.28
C PRO A 356 -12.43 -4.63 -5.74
N ILE A 357 -12.38 -4.87 -4.44
CA ILE A 357 -11.33 -5.65 -3.79
C ILE A 357 -11.89 -7.03 -3.48
N ASN A 358 -11.42 -8.02 -4.24
CA ASN A 358 -11.87 -9.40 -4.20
C ASN A 358 -10.70 -10.34 -3.87
N TYR A 359 -11.03 -11.63 -3.61
CA TYR A 359 -10.01 -12.68 -3.49
C TYR A 359 -9.08 -12.70 -4.72
N PRO A 360 -7.75 -12.87 -4.59
CA PRO A 360 -7.03 -13.25 -3.37
C PRO A 360 -6.53 -12.05 -2.52
N THR A 361 -6.89 -10.82 -2.86
CA THR A 361 -6.45 -9.62 -2.15
C THR A 361 -7.04 -9.55 -0.74
N VAL A 362 -8.28 -10.01 -0.59
CA VAL A 362 -8.95 -10.22 0.69
C VAL A 362 -9.54 -11.63 0.74
N PRO A 363 -9.81 -12.22 1.91
CA PRO A 363 -10.48 -13.50 2.04
C PRO A 363 -11.88 -13.49 1.39
N ARG A 364 -12.36 -14.66 0.98
CA ARG A 364 -13.75 -14.82 0.50
C ARG A 364 -14.73 -14.49 1.62
N GLY A 365 -15.78 -13.72 1.30
CA GLY A 365 -16.73 -13.16 2.25
C GLY A 365 -16.29 -11.83 2.88
N ALA A 366 -15.12 -11.33 2.50
CA ALA A 366 -14.58 -10.04 2.95
C ALA A 366 -14.37 -9.05 1.78
N GLU A 367 -15.02 -9.31 0.66
CA GLU A 367 -14.97 -8.45 -0.52
C GLU A 367 -15.57 -7.09 -0.19
N ARG A 368 -14.95 -6.03 -0.74
CA ARG A 368 -15.27 -4.64 -0.40
C ARG A 368 -14.97 -3.67 -1.54
N LEU A 369 -15.62 -2.51 -1.48
CA LEU A 369 -15.19 -1.32 -2.21
C LEU A 369 -14.25 -0.54 -1.32
N ARG A 370 -13.05 -0.20 -1.82
CA ARG A 370 -12.05 0.56 -1.06
C ARG A 370 -12.01 2.00 -1.52
N ILE A 371 -12.51 2.90 -0.69
CA ILE A 371 -12.58 4.33 -0.97
C ILE A 371 -11.39 5.02 -0.29
N THR A 372 -10.73 5.92 -1.04
CA THR A 372 -9.60 6.72 -0.59
C THR A 372 -9.84 8.19 -0.91
N PRO A 373 -10.55 8.93 -0.03
CA PRO A 373 -10.81 10.34 -0.24
C PRO A 373 -9.52 11.16 -0.28
N THR A 374 -9.49 12.17 -1.13
CA THR A 374 -8.39 13.12 -1.27
C THR A 374 -8.85 14.52 -0.80
N PRO A 375 -7.97 15.50 -0.61
CA PRO A 375 -8.34 16.87 -0.25
C PRO A 375 -9.34 17.53 -1.22
N PHE A 376 -9.42 17.03 -2.46
CA PHE A 376 -10.17 17.61 -3.58
C PHE A 376 -11.56 17.01 -3.76
N HIS A 377 -11.95 16.02 -2.96
CA HIS A 377 -13.32 15.51 -2.95
C HIS A 377 -14.21 16.44 -2.13
N ASP A 378 -14.84 17.38 -2.79
CA ASP A 378 -15.71 18.38 -2.16
C ASP A 378 -17.05 17.80 -1.65
N ASP A 379 -17.85 18.64 -0.98
CA ASP A 379 -19.12 18.24 -0.39
C ASP A 379 -20.13 17.76 -1.43
N ALA A 380 -20.10 18.31 -2.64
CA ALA A 380 -20.98 17.90 -3.73
C ALA A 380 -20.62 16.50 -4.24
N LEU A 381 -19.33 16.20 -4.37
CA LEU A 381 -18.83 14.88 -4.75
C LEU A 381 -19.14 13.83 -3.66
N ILE A 382 -19.01 14.21 -2.39
CA ILE A 382 -19.33 13.33 -1.24
C ILE A 382 -20.83 12.99 -1.21
N ALA A 383 -21.69 13.99 -1.39
CA ALA A 383 -23.13 13.78 -1.47
C ALA A 383 -23.53 12.88 -2.65
N HIS A 384 -22.92 13.11 -3.82
CA HIS A 384 -23.11 12.27 -5.01
C HIS A 384 -22.68 10.82 -4.76
N LEU A 385 -21.51 10.60 -4.13
CA LEU A 385 -21.03 9.27 -3.77
C LEU A 385 -22.01 8.53 -2.85
N ALA A 386 -22.48 9.19 -1.78
CA ALA A 386 -23.40 8.57 -0.83
C ALA A 386 -24.73 8.20 -1.47
N THR A 387 -25.30 9.09 -2.30
CA THR A 387 -26.54 8.84 -3.04
C THR A 387 -26.38 7.67 -4.02
N ALA A 388 -25.31 7.66 -4.81
CA ALA A 388 -25.05 6.62 -5.79
C ALA A 388 -24.83 5.25 -5.12
N LEU A 389 -24.08 5.21 -4.01
CA LEU A 389 -23.89 3.97 -3.25
C LEU A 389 -25.23 3.46 -2.69
N SER A 390 -26.06 4.33 -2.11
CA SER A 390 -27.38 3.93 -1.59
C SER A 390 -28.27 3.31 -2.69
N ASP A 391 -28.35 3.94 -3.87
CA ASP A 391 -29.12 3.40 -4.98
C ASP A 391 -28.56 2.05 -5.47
N VAL A 392 -27.24 1.92 -5.59
CA VAL A 392 -26.59 0.64 -5.97
C VAL A 392 -26.86 -0.44 -4.92
N TRP A 393 -26.86 -0.10 -3.62
CA TRP A 393 -27.17 -1.02 -2.52
C TRP A 393 -28.61 -1.53 -2.61
N GLU A 394 -29.58 -0.64 -2.85
CA GLU A 394 -30.97 -1.02 -3.04
C GLU A 394 -31.17 -1.91 -4.26
N ARG A 395 -30.62 -1.53 -5.41
CA ARG A 395 -30.77 -2.26 -6.69
C ARG A 395 -30.15 -3.65 -6.68
N LEU A 396 -29.05 -3.83 -5.94
CA LEU A 396 -28.37 -5.10 -5.80
C LEU A 396 -28.82 -5.88 -4.55
N GLU A 397 -29.77 -5.34 -3.78
CA GLU A 397 -30.27 -5.92 -2.53
C GLU A 397 -29.13 -6.24 -1.53
N LEU A 398 -28.12 -5.37 -1.46
CA LEU A 398 -26.96 -5.56 -0.61
C LEU A 398 -27.29 -5.31 0.87
N PRO A 399 -26.61 -6.01 1.80
CA PRO A 399 -26.89 -5.84 3.22
C PRO A 399 -26.38 -4.48 3.73
N TYR A 400 -27.21 -3.75 4.44
CA TYR A 400 -26.85 -2.54 5.18
C TYR A 400 -26.15 -2.89 6.52
N ALA A 401 -25.58 -1.88 7.18
CA ALA A 401 -24.72 -2.06 8.36
C ALA A 401 -25.38 -2.83 9.51
N ASP A 402 -26.68 -2.64 9.76
CA ASP A 402 -27.48 -3.34 10.77
C ASP A 402 -27.55 -4.85 10.52
N ARG A 403 -27.64 -5.26 9.27
CA ARG A 403 -27.68 -6.69 8.88
C ARG A 403 -26.28 -7.34 8.87
N VAL A 404 -25.25 -6.60 8.49
CA VAL A 404 -23.86 -7.11 8.52
C VAL A 404 -23.43 -7.39 9.96
N ALA A 405 -23.75 -6.50 10.91
CA ALA A 405 -23.46 -6.70 12.33
C ALA A 405 -24.11 -7.97 12.91
N GLN A 406 -25.35 -8.28 12.52
CA GLN A 406 -26.07 -9.49 12.95
C GLN A 406 -25.43 -10.78 12.40
N HIS A 407 -24.91 -10.75 11.16
CA HIS A 407 -24.25 -11.91 10.54
C HIS A 407 -22.88 -12.21 11.16
N THR A 408 -22.14 -11.18 11.55
CA THR A 408 -20.81 -11.33 12.18
C THR A 408 -20.95 -11.86 13.61
N ALA A 409 -21.94 -11.40 14.35
CA ALA A 409 -22.23 -11.89 15.70
C ALA A 409 -22.64 -13.39 15.71
N SER A 410 -23.42 -13.84 14.71
CA SER A 410 -23.84 -15.24 14.59
C SER A 410 -22.72 -16.20 14.17
N ARG A 411 -21.69 -15.73 13.47
CA ARG A 411 -20.51 -16.53 13.07
C ARG A 411 -19.46 -16.62 14.18
N SER A 412 -19.31 -15.60 15.00
CA SER A 412 -18.37 -15.59 16.14
C SER A 412 -18.77 -16.62 17.22
N THR A 413 -20.04 -17.02 17.29
CA THR A 413 -20.50 -18.06 18.22
C THR A 413 -20.36 -19.49 17.69
N ALA A 414 -19.95 -19.69 16.43
CA ALA A 414 -19.99 -21.00 15.75
C ALA A 414 -18.62 -21.58 15.35
N ALA A 415 -17.51 -20.91 15.54
CA ALA A 415 -16.19 -21.40 15.09
C ALA A 415 -15.06 -21.10 16.08
N GLY A 416 -14.76 -22.07 16.94
CA GLY A 416 -13.42 -22.21 17.51
C GLY A 416 -12.48 -22.74 16.42
N PRO A 417 -11.27 -22.18 16.23
CA PRO A 417 -10.35 -22.68 15.21
C PRO A 417 -9.80 -24.05 15.60
N ALA A 418 -9.88 -25.00 14.67
CA ALA A 418 -9.14 -26.25 14.78
C ALA A 418 -7.64 -25.97 14.63
N PRO A 419 -6.76 -26.57 15.45
CA PRO A 419 -5.31 -26.38 15.34
C PRO A 419 -4.81 -27.00 14.03
N ILE A 420 -4.10 -26.19 13.23
CA ILE A 420 -3.41 -26.66 12.03
C ILE A 420 -2.13 -27.38 12.51
N PRO A 421 -1.93 -28.67 12.20
CA PRO A 421 -0.72 -29.35 12.57
C PRO A 421 0.48 -28.80 11.80
N LEU A 422 1.56 -28.50 12.55
CA LEU A 422 2.87 -28.15 11.98
C LEU A 422 3.39 -29.32 11.14
N PRO A 423 3.90 -29.11 9.91
CA PRO A 423 4.56 -30.16 9.18
C PRO A 423 5.86 -30.52 9.88
N VAL A 424 5.95 -31.77 10.31
CA VAL A 424 7.18 -32.41 10.82
C VAL A 424 8.18 -32.43 9.67
N ALA A 425 9.37 -31.91 9.89
CA ALA A 425 10.49 -32.03 8.98
C ALA A 425 10.80 -33.54 8.80
N GLY A 426 10.63 -34.00 7.59
CA GLY A 426 11.03 -35.34 7.17
C GLY A 426 12.05 -35.25 6.08
N GLY A 427 13.24 -35.83 6.34
CA GLY A 427 14.20 -36.41 5.43
C GLY A 427 14.75 -35.58 4.26
#